data_404c29ee87d01644d956f23a44185369
#
_entry.id   404c29ee87d01644d956f23a44185369
#
_cell.length_a   1.000
_cell.length_b   1.000
_cell.length_c   1.000
_cell.angle_alpha   90.00
_cell.angle_beta   90.00
_cell.angle_gamma   90.00
#
_symmetry.space_group_name_H-M   'P 1'
#
loop_
_entity.id
_entity.type
_entity.pdbx_description
1 polymer ?
#
loop_
_entity_poly.entity_id
_entity_poly.type
_entity_poly.pdbx_seq_one_letter_code
_entity_poly.pdbx_strand_id
1 'polypeptide(L)'
;MDETEPVTAAHVKYLAARTRGDDAFLRELKAAARKSSIPEIWIAPEQASFMQILLKLRGARRVVEVGTLAGYSAINLARALPPDGRLTTIELDETRAEFAAAWIARSDVADRIEVRRGDAARILPSLADASADAVFLDANKTGYALYLQQARRLLRPSGLIMVDNAFAFGALFAKGPQEGEVEAVRSFNEVMARAPGFHSVIVPIGDGLWVGAREP
;
A
#
# COMPACT_ATOMS: atom_id res chain seq x y z
N MET A 1 30.27 -6.09 15.52
CA MET A 1 29.14 -6.33 14.63
C MET A 1 28.00 -6.72 15.54
N ASP A 2 27.00 -5.88 15.66
CA ASP A 2 25.81 -6.18 16.43
C ASP A 2 25.08 -7.31 15.70
N GLU A 3 25.09 -8.51 16.26
CA GLU A 3 24.33 -9.66 15.75
C GLU A 3 22.86 -9.45 16.10
N THR A 4 22.19 -8.57 15.35
CA THR A 4 20.73 -8.52 15.39
C THR A 4 20.21 -9.81 14.77
N GLU A 5 19.48 -10.59 15.56
CA GLU A 5 18.86 -11.82 15.05
C GLU A 5 17.93 -11.48 13.87
N PRO A 6 18.00 -12.21 12.75
CA PRO A 6 17.16 -11.97 11.59
C PRO A 6 15.68 -12.19 11.94
N VAL A 7 14.80 -11.38 11.33
CA VAL A 7 13.35 -11.60 11.45
C VAL A 7 12.98 -12.94 10.80
N THR A 8 12.43 -13.84 11.59
CA THR A 8 12.06 -15.21 11.18
C THR A 8 10.54 -15.37 11.11
N ALA A 9 10.06 -16.48 10.54
CA ALA A 9 8.64 -16.84 10.55
C ALA A 9 8.04 -16.91 11.97
N ALA A 10 8.86 -17.24 13.00
CA ALA A 10 8.42 -17.23 14.39
C ALA A 10 8.10 -15.81 14.87
N HIS A 11 8.92 -14.83 14.51
CA HIS A 11 8.67 -13.42 14.81
C HIS A 11 7.39 -12.93 14.12
N VAL A 12 7.20 -13.25 12.84
CA VAL A 12 5.98 -12.89 12.09
C VAL A 12 4.73 -13.49 12.75
N LYS A 13 4.77 -14.79 13.11
CA LYS A 13 3.65 -15.45 13.83
C LYS A 13 3.37 -14.81 15.19
N TYR A 14 4.41 -14.41 15.92
CA TYR A 14 4.27 -13.74 17.21
C TYR A 14 3.62 -12.36 17.06
N LEU A 15 4.04 -11.57 16.06
CA LEU A 15 3.45 -10.27 15.73
C LEU A 15 1.97 -10.41 15.36
N ALA A 16 1.64 -11.31 14.43
CA ALA A 16 0.26 -11.54 13.99
C ALA A 16 -0.67 -11.90 15.16
N ALA A 17 -0.19 -12.73 16.12
CA ALA A 17 -0.96 -13.11 17.29
C ALA A 17 -1.22 -11.96 18.30
N ARG A 18 -0.52 -10.84 18.17
CA ARG A 18 -0.60 -9.68 19.08
C ARG A 18 -1.06 -8.40 18.40
N THR A 19 -1.22 -8.44 17.10
CA THR A 19 -1.80 -7.35 16.34
C THR A 19 -3.32 -7.51 16.26
N ARG A 20 -4.03 -6.41 16.20
CA ARG A 20 -5.47 -6.40 15.95
C ARG A 20 -5.75 -7.03 14.59
N GLY A 21 -6.41 -8.18 14.60
CA GLY A 21 -6.80 -8.89 13.38
C GLY A 21 -8.00 -8.25 12.68
N ASP A 22 -8.37 -8.85 11.54
CA ASP A 22 -9.55 -8.45 10.77
C ASP A 22 -10.83 -8.58 11.62
N ASP A 23 -11.72 -7.61 11.49
CA ASP A 23 -13.08 -7.71 12.01
C ASP A 23 -13.96 -8.65 11.15
N ALA A 24 -15.23 -8.80 11.54
CA ALA A 24 -16.15 -9.69 10.82
C ALA A 24 -16.34 -9.25 9.37
N PHE A 25 -16.42 -7.94 9.11
CA PHE A 25 -16.62 -7.39 7.77
C PHE A 25 -15.42 -7.68 6.85
N LEU A 26 -14.19 -7.45 7.32
CA LEU A 26 -12.99 -7.71 6.53
C LEU A 26 -12.77 -9.21 6.27
N ARG A 27 -13.15 -10.08 7.23
CA ARG A 27 -13.14 -11.53 7.01
C ARG A 27 -14.15 -11.96 5.94
N GLU A 28 -15.36 -11.37 5.96
CA GLU A 28 -16.40 -11.62 4.96
C GLU A 28 -15.96 -11.15 3.57
N LEU A 29 -15.37 -9.95 3.48
CA LEU A 29 -14.79 -9.41 2.24
C LEU A 29 -13.76 -10.38 1.65
N LYS A 30 -12.78 -10.82 2.44
CA LYS A 30 -11.75 -11.78 2.00
C LYS A 30 -12.37 -13.11 1.54
N ALA A 31 -13.37 -13.63 2.26
CA ALA A 31 -14.07 -14.86 1.88
C ALA A 31 -14.83 -14.69 0.55
N ALA A 32 -15.47 -13.56 0.33
CA ALA A 32 -16.15 -13.26 -0.93
C ALA A 32 -15.16 -13.06 -2.09
N ALA A 33 -14.03 -12.39 -1.85
CA ALA A 33 -12.97 -12.20 -2.84
C ALA A 33 -12.44 -13.57 -3.35
N ARG A 34 -12.20 -14.53 -2.44
CA ARG A 34 -11.83 -15.90 -2.81
C ARG A 34 -12.86 -16.56 -3.71
N LYS A 35 -14.14 -16.42 -3.38
CA LYS A 35 -15.25 -17.00 -4.19
C LYS A 35 -15.34 -16.36 -5.57
N SER A 36 -14.91 -15.11 -5.71
CA SER A 36 -14.84 -14.38 -6.97
C SER A 36 -13.50 -14.52 -7.69
N SER A 37 -12.67 -15.49 -7.29
CA SER A 37 -11.35 -15.76 -7.88
C SER A 37 -10.39 -14.56 -7.87
N ILE A 38 -10.56 -13.61 -6.93
CA ILE A 38 -9.62 -12.53 -6.71
C ILE A 38 -8.41 -13.09 -5.96
N PRO A 39 -7.17 -12.84 -6.40
CA PRO A 39 -5.96 -13.36 -5.77
C PRO A 39 -5.84 -12.96 -4.29
N GLU A 40 -5.33 -13.86 -3.45
CA GLU A 40 -5.11 -13.63 -2.02
C GLU A 40 -3.77 -12.92 -1.76
N ILE A 41 -3.58 -11.77 -2.39
CA ILE A 41 -2.34 -10.97 -2.31
C ILE A 41 -2.53 -9.65 -1.55
N TRP A 42 -3.57 -9.55 -0.72
CA TRP A 42 -3.78 -8.38 0.14
C TRP A 42 -2.73 -8.29 1.25
N ILE A 43 -2.46 -7.07 1.69
CA ILE A 43 -1.52 -6.79 2.79
C ILE A 43 -1.90 -7.53 4.09
N ALA A 44 -0.91 -7.81 4.93
CA ALA A 44 -1.13 -8.45 6.23
C ALA A 44 -1.86 -7.50 7.21
N PRO A 45 -2.67 -8.04 8.16
CA PRO A 45 -3.37 -7.21 9.15
C PRO A 45 -2.44 -6.33 10.00
N GLU A 46 -1.25 -6.84 10.36
CA GLU A 46 -0.23 -6.09 11.09
C GLU A 46 0.33 -4.94 10.26
N GLN A 47 0.50 -5.13 8.96
CA GLN A 47 0.92 -4.08 8.02
C GLN A 47 -0.17 -3.01 7.90
N ALA A 48 -1.44 -3.42 7.74
CA ALA A 48 -2.57 -2.50 7.73
C ALA A 48 -2.65 -1.67 9.02
N SER A 49 -2.47 -2.30 10.19
CA SER A 49 -2.45 -1.62 11.49
C SER A 49 -1.30 -0.61 11.59
N PHE A 50 -0.11 -0.97 11.13
CA PHE A 50 1.04 -0.08 11.11
C PHE A 50 0.80 1.15 10.22
N MET A 51 0.29 0.94 9.01
CA MET A 51 -0.05 2.02 8.09
C MET A 51 -1.14 2.95 8.66
N GLN A 52 -2.16 2.39 9.35
CA GLN A 52 -3.17 3.19 10.06
C GLN A 52 -2.56 4.08 11.15
N ILE A 53 -1.59 3.56 11.91
CA ILE A 53 -0.87 4.32 12.94
C ILE A 53 -0.13 5.49 12.29
N LEU A 54 0.61 5.24 11.20
CA LEU A 54 1.34 6.28 10.47
C LEU A 54 0.41 7.38 9.96
N LEU A 55 -0.72 7.02 9.35
CA LEU A 55 -1.72 7.98 8.86
C LEU A 55 -2.30 8.83 10.00
N LYS A 56 -2.59 8.23 11.15
CA LYS A 56 -3.08 8.95 12.34
C LYS A 56 -2.03 9.89 12.92
N LEU A 57 -0.79 9.45 13.07
CA LEU A 57 0.33 10.27 13.56
C LEU A 57 0.61 11.45 12.61
N ARG A 58 0.50 11.22 11.30
CA ARG A 58 0.63 12.27 10.28
C ARG A 58 -0.56 13.24 10.28
N GLY A 59 -1.71 12.84 10.83
CA GLY A 59 -2.96 13.59 10.69
C GLY A 59 -3.45 13.62 9.25
N ALA A 60 -3.25 12.51 8.52
CA ALA A 60 -3.58 12.44 7.09
C ALA A 60 -5.09 12.60 6.84
N ARG A 61 -5.44 13.39 5.83
CA ARG A 61 -6.82 13.64 5.38
C ARG A 61 -7.03 13.27 3.92
N ARG A 62 -5.99 13.29 3.11
CA ARG A 62 -6.02 12.97 1.68
C ARG A 62 -5.02 11.89 1.37
N VAL A 63 -5.52 10.72 0.98
CA VAL A 63 -4.71 9.55 0.64
C VAL A 63 -4.98 9.14 -0.80
N VAL A 64 -3.91 8.80 -1.52
CA VAL A 64 -3.98 8.19 -2.86
C VAL A 64 -3.40 6.79 -2.76
N GLU A 65 -4.13 5.81 -3.25
CA GLU A 65 -3.70 4.40 -3.34
C GLU A 65 -3.66 3.96 -4.79
N VAL A 66 -2.63 3.22 -5.17
CA VAL A 66 -2.49 2.57 -6.48
C VAL A 66 -2.48 1.07 -6.28
N GLY A 67 -3.51 0.40 -6.78
CA GLY A 67 -3.80 -1.01 -6.54
C GLY A 67 -4.88 -1.19 -5.47
N THR A 68 -6.12 -1.41 -5.90
CA THR A 68 -7.29 -1.58 -5.00
C THR A 68 -7.56 -3.04 -4.68
N LEU A 69 -7.36 -3.92 -5.66
CA LEU A 69 -7.68 -5.36 -5.62
C LEU A 69 -9.12 -5.57 -5.15
N ALA A 70 -9.32 -6.09 -3.93
CA ALA A 70 -10.63 -6.33 -3.31
C ALA A 70 -11.13 -5.15 -2.44
N GLY A 71 -10.34 -4.08 -2.28
CA GLY A 71 -10.67 -2.94 -1.42
C GLY A 71 -10.24 -3.10 0.05
N TYR A 72 -9.51 -4.16 0.39
CA TYR A 72 -9.10 -4.44 1.77
C TYR A 72 -8.20 -3.35 2.35
N SER A 73 -7.13 -2.98 1.64
CA SER A 73 -6.22 -1.89 2.04
C SER A 73 -6.94 -0.55 2.06
N ALA A 74 -7.73 -0.23 1.02
CA ALA A 74 -8.49 1.01 0.93
C ALA A 74 -9.40 1.23 2.16
N ILE A 75 -10.16 0.20 2.59
CA ILE A 75 -11.03 0.26 3.76
C ILE A 75 -10.20 0.46 5.04
N ASN A 76 -9.10 -0.29 5.20
CA ASN A 76 -8.22 -0.13 6.36
C ASN A 76 -7.61 1.27 6.44
N LEU A 77 -7.11 1.80 5.34
CA LEU A 77 -6.51 3.14 5.30
C LEU A 77 -7.57 4.22 5.57
N ALA A 78 -8.76 4.11 4.99
CA ALA A 78 -9.84 5.07 5.19
C ALA A 78 -10.35 5.10 6.64
N ARG A 79 -10.31 3.97 7.36
CA ARG A 79 -10.63 3.89 8.79
C ARG A 79 -9.66 4.67 9.69
N ALA A 80 -8.46 4.99 9.18
CA ALA A 80 -7.50 5.82 9.89
C ALA A 80 -7.72 7.32 9.69
N LEU A 81 -8.51 7.70 8.69
CA LEU A 81 -8.77 9.08 8.34
C LEU A 81 -9.88 9.70 9.22
N PRO A 82 -9.87 11.03 9.43
CA PRO A 82 -10.98 11.73 10.07
C PRO A 82 -12.26 11.67 9.20
N PRO A 83 -13.44 12.03 9.76
CA PRO A 83 -14.72 11.95 9.03
C PRO A 83 -14.75 12.69 7.70
N ASP A 84 -14.03 13.79 7.59
CA ASP A 84 -13.90 14.58 6.37
C ASP A 84 -12.68 14.19 5.51
N GLY A 85 -11.96 13.14 5.91
CA GLY A 85 -10.87 12.56 5.13
C GLY A 85 -11.37 11.87 3.87
N ARG A 86 -10.51 11.77 2.86
CA ARG A 86 -10.81 11.12 1.57
C ARG A 86 -9.63 10.25 1.12
N LEU A 87 -9.97 9.10 0.60
CA LEU A 87 -9.04 8.19 -0.03
C LEU A 87 -9.49 7.97 -1.48
N THR A 88 -8.60 8.23 -2.42
CA THR A 88 -8.79 7.84 -3.82
C THR A 88 -7.95 6.61 -4.10
N THR A 89 -8.59 5.50 -4.50
CA THR A 89 -7.91 4.26 -4.88
C THR A 89 -8.11 3.98 -6.36
N ILE A 90 -7.06 3.47 -7.02
CA ILE A 90 -7.03 3.27 -8.47
C ILE A 90 -6.86 1.79 -8.78
N GLU A 91 -7.77 1.23 -9.58
CA GLU A 91 -7.73 -0.18 -10.01
C GLU A 91 -7.81 -0.26 -11.54
N LEU A 92 -6.87 -1.02 -12.10
CA LEU A 92 -6.78 -1.23 -13.55
C LEU A 92 -7.83 -2.23 -14.05
N ASP A 93 -8.04 -3.32 -13.30
CA ASP A 93 -8.96 -4.39 -13.65
C ASP A 93 -10.40 -3.98 -13.33
N GLU A 94 -11.26 -3.99 -14.35
CA GLU A 94 -12.66 -3.58 -14.24
C GLU A 94 -13.44 -4.45 -13.24
N THR A 95 -13.28 -5.76 -13.31
CA THR A 95 -13.98 -6.71 -12.44
C THR A 95 -13.59 -6.53 -10.98
N ARG A 96 -12.30 -6.31 -10.72
CA ARG A 96 -11.80 -6.01 -9.37
C ARG A 96 -12.29 -4.67 -8.87
N ALA A 97 -12.29 -3.64 -9.71
CA ALA A 97 -12.79 -2.32 -9.36
C ALA A 97 -14.28 -2.36 -9.00
N GLU A 98 -15.11 -3.08 -9.76
CA GLU A 98 -16.53 -3.28 -9.46
C GLU A 98 -16.74 -4.05 -8.15
N PHE A 99 -16.00 -5.13 -7.94
CA PHE A 99 -16.04 -5.89 -6.70
C PHE A 99 -15.67 -5.01 -5.50
N ALA A 100 -14.55 -4.29 -5.59
CA ALA A 100 -14.09 -3.40 -4.53
C ALA A 100 -15.12 -2.30 -4.24
N ALA A 101 -15.67 -1.66 -5.28
CA ALA A 101 -16.69 -0.62 -5.12
C ALA A 101 -17.94 -1.13 -4.40
N ALA A 102 -18.41 -2.34 -4.75
CA ALA A 102 -19.56 -2.96 -4.11
C ALA A 102 -19.31 -3.25 -2.61
N TRP A 103 -18.10 -3.70 -2.25
CA TRP A 103 -17.74 -3.96 -0.84
C TRP A 103 -17.48 -2.68 -0.06
N ILE A 104 -16.82 -1.69 -0.67
CA ILE A 104 -16.59 -0.36 -0.08
C ILE A 104 -17.93 0.30 0.25
N ALA A 105 -18.91 0.24 -0.63
CA ALA A 105 -20.25 0.81 -0.42
C ALA A 105 -20.99 0.23 0.80
N ARG A 106 -20.63 -0.98 1.24
CA ARG A 106 -21.18 -1.65 2.45
C ARG A 106 -20.37 -1.38 3.71
N SER A 107 -19.21 -0.74 3.59
CA SER A 107 -18.28 -0.51 4.71
C SER A 107 -18.69 0.70 5.57
N ASP A 108 -18.12 0.76 6.75
CA ASP A 108 -18.22 1.88 7.69
C ASP A 108 -17.52 3.16 7.24
N VAL A 109 -16.84 3.12 6.08
CA VAL A 109 -16.07 4.24 5.49
C VAL A 109 -16.43 4.50 4.03
N ALA A 110 -17.61 4.05 3.61
CA ALA A 110 -18.09 4.16 2.23
C ALA A 110 -18.03 5.59 1.68
N ASP A 111 -18.36 6.58 2.51
CA ASP A 111 -18.37 8.00 2.18
C ASP A 111 -16.99 8.64 2.03
N ARG A 112 -15.92 7.91 2.42
CA ARG A 112 -14.53 8.40 2.40
C ARG A 112 -13.70 7.86 1.26
N ILE A 113 -14.18 6.87 0.50
CA ILE A 113 -13.41 6.17 -0.52
C ILE A 113 -14.00 6.41 -1.91
N GLU A 114 -13.17 6.90 -2.81
CA GLU A 114 -13.46 6.99 -4.24
C GLU A 114 -12.65 5.92 -4.98
N VAL A 115 -13.31 4.99 -5.66
CA VAL A 115 -12.66 4.02 -6.55
C VAL A 115 -12.59 4.60 -7.95
N ARG A 116 -11.38 4.78 -8.48
CA ARG A 116 -11.13 5.18 -9.87
C ARG A 116 -10.67 3.99 -10.68
N ARG A 117 -11.51 3.59 -11.64
CA ARG A 117 -11.19 2.52 -12.57
C ARG A 117 -10.32 3.04 -13.71
N GLY A 118 -9.22 2.35 -13.99
CA GLY A 118 -8.34 2.61 -15.11
C GLY A 118 -6.86 2.56 -14.77
N ASP A 119 -6.06 2.89 -15.76
CA ASP A 119 -4.60 2.90 -15.67
C ASP A 119 -4.12 4.06 -14.79
N ALA A 120 -3.40 3.73 -13.72
CA ALA A 120 -2.81 4.71 -12.81
C ALA A 120 -1.85 5.66 -13.53
N ALA A 121 -1.16 5.21 -14.58
CA ALA A 121 -0.30 6.07 -15.39
C ALA A 121 -1.06 7.21 -16.08
N ARG A 122 -2.36 7.03 -16.33
CA ARG A 122 -3.25 8.04 -16.91
C ARG A 122 -4.01 8.85 -15.88
N ILE A 123 -4.36 8.21 -14.75
CA ILE A 123 -5.18 8.85 -13.71
C ILE A 123 -4.34 9.76 -12.82
N LEU A 124 -3.16 9.29 -12.36
CA LEU A 124 -2.32 10.06 -11.45
C LEU A 124 -1.97 11.46 -11.97
N PRO A 125 -1.61 11.66 -13.26
CA PRO A 125 -1.34 13.00 -13.79
C PRO A 125 -2.53 13.97 -13.71
N SER A 126 -3.76 13.48 -13.63
CA SER A 126 -4.97 14.33 -13.49
C SER A 126 -5.20 14.86 -12.09
N LEU A 127 -4.52 14.29 -11.08
CA LEU A 127 -4.60 14.76 -9.71
C LEU A 127 -3.70 15.98 -9.51
N ALA A 128 -4.15 16.93 -8.68
CA ALA A 128 -3.43 18.18 -8.45
C ALA A 128 -2.12 17.95 -7.67
N ASP A 129 -1.13 18.80 -7.92
CA ASP A 129 0.15 18.82 -7.19
C ASP A 129 -0.09 19.13 -5.72
N ALA A 130 0.76 18.57 -4.85
CA ALA A 130 0.71 18.78 -3.41
C ALA A 130 -0.71 18.59 -2.81
N SER A 131 -1.49 17.66 -3.33
CA SER A 131 -2.88 17.39 -2.94
C SER A 131 -3.03 16.24 -1.95
N ALA A 132 -2.00 15.39 -1.77
CA ALA A 132 -2.04 14.21 -0.91
C ALA A 132 -1.18 14.38 0.34
N ASP A 133 -1.68 13.90 1.48
CA ASP A 133 -0.94 13.75 2.73
C ASP A 133 -0.17 12.43 2.78
N ALA A 134 -0.71 11.41 2.08
CA ALA A 134 -0.06 10.12 1.94
C ALA A 134 -0.36 9.49 0.56
N VAL A 135 0.61 8.70 0.07
CA VAL A 135 0.47 7.85 -1.13
C VAL A 135 0.86 6.43 -0.74
N PHE A 136 0.04 5.45 -1.13
CA PHE A 136 0.33 4.03 -1.00
C PHE A 136 0.40 3.38 -2.39
N LEU A 137 1.48 2.66 -2.66
CA LEU A 137 1.75 1.98 -3.93
C LEU A 137 1.77 0.47 -3.70
N ASP A 138 0.80 -0.24 -4.27
CA ASP A 138 0.69 -1.69 -4.25
C ASP A 138 0.05 -2.20 -5.54
N ALA A 139 0.70 -1.97 -6.66
CA ALA A 139 0.24 -2.37 -7.98
C ALA A 139 1.32 -3.16 -8.74
N ASN A 140 1.23 -3.20 -10.08
CA ASN A 140 2.24 -3.81 -10.92
C ASN A 140 3.62 -3.18 -10.70
N LYS A 141 4.62 -3.99 -10.45
CA LYS A 141 5.95 -3.56 -10.02
C LYS A 141 6.71 -2.82 -11.12
N THR A 142 6.44 -3.13 -12.38
CA THR A 142 7.03 -2.43 -13.54
C THR A 142 6.60 -0.96 -13.65
N GLY A 143 5.49 -0.57 -13.01
CA GLY A 143 5.01 0.82 -12.94
C GLY A 143 5.63 1.66 -11.82
N TYR A 144 6.37 1.07 -10.89
CA TYR A 144 6.80 1.73 -9.66
C TYR A 144 7.64 2.99 -9.88
N ALA A 145 8.51 3.02 -10.89
CA ALA A 145 9.31 4.21 -11.20
C ALA A 145 8.42 5.42 -11.55
N LEU A 146 7.40 5.20 -12.39
CA LEU A 146 6.41 6.21 -12.73
C LEU A 146 5.58 6.61 -11.50
N TYR A 147 5.13 5.64 -10.73
CA TYR A 147 4.31 5.91 -9.54
C TYR A 147 5.08 6.70 -8.49
N LEU A 148 6.40 6.45 -8.31
CA LEU A 148 7.25 7.24 -7.43
C LEU A 148 7.37 8.70 -7.91
N GLN A 149 7.55 8.91 -9.22
CA GLN A 149 7.57 10.26 -9.79
C GLN A 149 6.26 11.01 -9.52
N GLN A 150 5.12 10.34 -9.70
CA GLN A 150 3.82 10.93 -9.42
C GLN A 150 3.59 11.14 -7.91
N ALA A 151 3.99 10.19 -7.07
CA ALA A 151 3.90 10.33 -5.62
C ALA A 151 4.66 11.57 -5.12
N ARG A 152 5.87 11.82 -5.67
CA ARG A 152 6.65 13.04 -5.36
C ARG A 152 5.89 14.32 -5.67
N ARG A 153 5.19 14.37 -6.80
CA ARG A 153 4.41 15.53 -7.22
C ARG A 153 3.17 15.71 -6.34
N LEU A 154 2.46 14.60 -6.07
CA LEU A 154 1.20 14.60 -5.35
C LEU A 154 1.35 14.89 -3.85
N LEU A 155 2.43 14.43 -3.24
CA LEU A 155 2.63 14.59 -1.81
C LEU A 155 2.91 16.05 -1.43
N ARG A 156 2.31 16.51 -0.36
CA ARG A 156 2.66 17.76 0.31
C ARG A 156 4.02 17.63 1.03
N PRO A 157 4.68 18.73 1.38
CA PRO A 157 5.82 18.69 2.29
C PRO A 157 5.51 17.86 3.54
N SER A 158 6.45 17.05 3.97
CA SER A 158 6.28 16.05 5.05
C SER A 158 5.20 14.99 4.80
N GLY A 159 4.69 14.86 3.57
CA GLY A 159 3.76 13.80 3.18
C GLY A 159 4.41 12.42 3.24
N LEU A 160 3.59 11.39 3.42
CA LEU A 160 4.01 10.02 3.64
C LEU A 160 3.93 9.22 2.34
N ILE A 161 5.00 8.53 1.95
CA ILE A 161 4.97 7.48 0.93
C ILE A 161 5.09 6.12 1.60
N MET A 162 4.27 5.17 1.16
CA MET A 162 4.33 3.76 1.55
C MET A 162 4.32 2.93 0.27
N VAL A 163 5.18 1.91 0.18
CA VAL A 163 5.24 1.03 -0.99
C VAL A 163 5.38 -0.41 -0.54
N ASP A 164 4.49 -1.27 -1.01
CA ASP A 164 4.47 -2.67 -0.63
C ASP A 164 5.44 -3.52 -1.47
N ASN A 165 5.68 -4.74 -0.99
CA ASN A 165 6.47 -5.79 -1.64
C ASN A 165 7.95 -5.45 -1.88
N ALA A 166 8.59 -4.75 -0.93
CA ALA A 166 10.02 -4.46 -1.03
C ALA A 166 10.89 -5.74 -1.10
N PHE A 167 10.35 -6.91 -0.71
CA PHE A 167 11.06 -8.19 -0.75
C PHE A 167 10.62 -9.09 -1.91
N ALA A 168 9.70 -8.64 -2.77
CA ALA A 168 9.19 -9.40 -3.93
C ALA A 168 8.77 -10.83 -3.57
N PHE A 169 7.95 -10.98 -2.51
CA PHE A 169 7.50 -12.26 -1.94
C PHE A 169 8.68 -13.20 -1.57
N GLY A 170 9.79 -12.63 -1.11
CA GLY A 170 11.02 -13.33 -0.77
C GLY A 170 11.90 -13.67 -1.98
N ALA A 171 11.42 -13.52 -3.20
CA ALA A 171 12.16 -13.82 -4.41
C ALA A 171 13.39 -12.92 -4.60
N LEU A 172 13.40 -11.72 -4.00
CA LEU A 172 14.55 -10.81 -4.01
C LEU A 172 15.84 -11.46 -3.47
N PHE A 173 15.72 -12.41 -2.55
CA PHE A 173 16.84 -13.09 -1.89
C PHE A 173 17.19 -14.44 -2.55
N ALA A 174 16.48 -14.85 -3.60
CA ALA A 174 16.78 -16.08 -4.33
C ALA A 174 18.11 -15.97 -5.06
N LYS A 175 18.82 -17.11 -5.17
CA LYS A 175 20.10 -17.19 -5.91
C LYS A 175 19.82 -17.30 -7.42
N GLY A 176 20.65 -16.63 -8.24
CA GLY A 176 20.61 -16.70 -9.69
C GLY A 176 20.00 -15.44 -10.33
N PRO A 177 19.93 -15.40 -11.69
CA PRO A 177 19.34 -14.31 -12.43
C PRO A 177 17.88 -14.12 -12.06
N GLN A 178 17.46 -12.88 -11.94
CA GLN A 178 16.07 -12.51 -11.64
C GLN A 178 15.57 -11.61 -12.77
N GLU A 179 14.35 -11.85 -13.19
CA GLU A 179 13.72 -11.15 -14.32
C GLU A 179 12.33 -10.63 -13.94
N GLY A 180 11.76 -9.81 -14.80
CA GLY A 180 10.38 -9.34 -14.66
C GLY A 180 10.14 -8.51 -13.40
N GLU A 181 9.15 -8.87 -12.59
CA GLU A 181 8.74 -8.09 -11.43
C GLU A 181 9.79 -8.06 -10.31
N VAL A 182 10.58 -9.12 -10.14
CA VAL A 182 11.63 -9.18 -9.10
C VAL A 182 12.73 -8.18 -9.42
N GLU A 183 13.16 -8.10 -10.68
CA GLU A 183 14.15 -7.11 -11.10
C GLU A 183 13.58 -5.68 -11.02
N ALA A 184 12.29 -5.50 -11.33
CA ALA A 184 11.62 -4.20 -11.16
C ALA A 184 11.62 -3.76 -9.68
N VAL A 185 11.34 -4.67 -8.75
CA VAL A 185 11.42 -4.38 -7.29
C VAL A 185 12.85 -4.06 -6.88
N ARG A 186 13.86 -4.82 -7.35
CA ARG A 186 15.27 -4.55 -7.06
C ARG A 186 15.68 -3.16 -7.52
N SER A 187 15.39 -2.85 -8.78
CA SER A 187 15.66 -1.54 -9.36
C SER A 187 14.94 -0.42 -8.62
N PHE A 188 13.68 -0.62 -8.25
CA PHE A 188 12.93 0.35 -7.46
C PHE A 188 13.56 0.57 -6.08
N ASN A 189 13.97 -0.50 -5.39
CA ASN A 189 14.62 -0.41 -4.07
C ASN A 189 15.91 0.43 -4.15
N GLU A 190 16.71 0.27 -5.19
CA GLU A 190 17.92 1.08 -5.41
C GLU A 190 17.59 2.56 -5.65
N VAL A 191 16.53 2.83 -6.42
CA VAL A 191 16.06 4.19 -6.68
C VAL A 191 15.51 4.82 -5.40
N MET A 192 14.66 4.11 -4.66
CA MET A 192 14.01 4.61 -3.44
C MET A 192 15.03 4.86 -2.31
N ALA A 193 16.03 4.00 -2.16
CA ALA A 193 17.10 4.16 -1.16
C ALA A 193 17.90 5.46 -1.35
N ARG A 194 17.92 6.01 -2.56
CA ARG A 194 18.68 7.22 -2.93
C ARG A 194 17.77 8.34 -3.40
N ALA A 195 16.45 8.18 -3.27
CA ALA A 195 15.48 9.14 -3.82
C ALA A 195 15.64 10.51 -3.14
N PRO A 196 16.12 11.55 -3.83
CA PRO A 196 16.27 12.85 -3.23
C PRO A 196 14.89 13.39 -2.81
N GLY A 197 14.82 14.04 -1.65
CA GLY A 197 13.60 14.61 -1.10
C GLY A 197 12.69 13.58 -0.40
N PHE A 198 13.21 12.37 -0.09
CA PHE A 198 12.58 11.42 0.83
C PHE A 198 13.59 10.93 1.86
N HIS A 199 13.20 10.99 3.13
CA HIS A 199 13.82 10.20 4.19
C HIS A 199 13.03 8.91 4.32
N SER A 200 13.63 7.76 4.02
CA SER A 200 12.89 6.50 3.89
C SER A 200 13.64 5.28 4.40
N VAL A 201 12.90 4.23 4.75
CA VAL A 201 13.41 2.95 5.24
C VAL A 201 12.47 1.80 4.82
N ILE A 202 13.00 0.59 4.65
CA ILE A 202 12.19 -0.63 4.57
C ILE A 202 11.90 -1.13 5.99
N VAL A 203 10.63 -1.25 6.33
CA VAL A 203 10.18 -1.90 7.55
C VAL A 203 9.90 -3.37 7.24
N PRO A 204 10.48 -4.35 7.95
CA PRO A 204 10.30 -5.77 7.66
C PRO A 204 8.97 -6.29 8.22
N ILE A 205 7.86 -5.74 7.71
CA ILE A 205 6.47 -6.11 8.02
C ILE A 205 5.79 -6.53 6.72
N GLY A 206 4.93 -7.56 6.76
CA GLY A 206 4.36 -8.14 5.54
C GLY A 206 5.47 -8.64 4.61
N ASP A 207 5.43 -8.26 3.35
CA ASP A 207 6.46 -8.54 2.34
C ASP A 207 7.48 -7.38 2.20
N GLY A 208 7.76 -6.68 3.30
CA GLY A 208 8.62 -5.51 3.32
C GLY A 208 7.90 -4.25 2.85
N LEU A 209 7.69 -3.30 3.76
CA LEU A 209 7.05 -2.04 3.49
C LEU A 209 8.07 -0.91 3.44
N TRP A 210 8.26 -0.27 2.28
CA TRP A 210 8.91 1.03 2.23
C TRP A 210 8.03 2.07 2.91
N VAL A 211 8.63 2.82 3.83
CA VAL A 211 8.01 3.97 4.48
C VAL A 211 8.95 5.16 4.30
N GLY A 212 8.44 6.26 3.78
CA GLY A 212 9.22 7.47 3.58
C GLY A 212 8.43 8.73 3.85
N ALA A 213 9.09 9.73 4.41
CA ALA A 213 8.57 11.08 4.56
C ALA A 213 9.17 11.98 3.48
N ARG A 214 8.32 12.74 2.78
CA ARG A 214 8.81 13.77 1.85
C ARG A 214 9.48 14.88 2.65
N GLU A 215 10.71 15.19 2.30
CA GLU A 215 11.42 16.35 2.87
C GLU A 215 10.78 17.67 2.42
N PRO A 216 10.96 18.75 3.18
CA PRO A 216 10.42 20.07 2.87
C PRO A 216 10.81 20.61 1.50
#